data_19af565012f415fca56d6bcc7f26a53c
#
_entry.id   19af565012f415fca56d6bcc7f26a53c
#
_cell.length_a   1.000
_cell.length_b   1.000
_cell.length_c   1.000
_cell.angle_alpha   90.00
_cell.angle_beta   90.00
_cell.angle_gamma   90.00
#
_symmetry.space_group_name_H-M   'P 1'
#
loop_
_entity.id
_entity.type
_entity.pdbx_description
1 polymer ?
#
loop_
_entity_poly.entity_id
_entity_poly.type
_entity_poly.pdbx_seq_one_letter_code
_entity_poly.pdbx_strand_id
1 'polypeptide(L)'
;MLKQKLTLNDLNSERGNFNGTMAYAQNKRQQVVMTEQYAIQYPDIFWASMHPGWADTPAVRTSMPEFYEKMKDKLRTVEQGADTIIWLACSKSALENTNGLFYQDRQPVSTHLPFAQSRSTVEECKQFMAKLDEFSKIAFDAKKENK
;
A
#
# COMPACT_ATOMS: atom_id res chain seq x y z
N MET A 1 -2.53 -0.92 -8.38
CA MET A 1 -1.46 -0.14 -7.75
C MET A 1 -0.30 0.16 -8.72
N LEU A 2 0.40 -0.82 -9.28
CA LEU A 2 1.63 -0.59 -10.09
C LEU A 2 1.46 0.31 -11.33
N LYS A 3 0.26 0.41 -11.87
CA LYS A 3 -0.10 1.30 -12.98
C LYS A 3 -0.64 2.66 -12.52
N GLN A 4 -0.91 2.84 -11.23
CA GLN A 4 -1.54 4.06 -10.72
C GLN A 4 -0.48 5.09 -10.34
N LYS A 5 -0.66 6.31 -10.81
CA LYS A 5 0.03 7.49 -10.30
C LYS A 5 -0.67 7.98 -9.02
N LEU A 6 0.04 8.65 -8.15
CA LEU A 6 -0.54 9.32 -6.99
C LEU A 6 -1.53 10.40 -7.46
N THR A 7 -2.77 10.35 -6.97
CA THR A 7 -3.82 11.31 -7.30
C THR A 7 -4.05 12.25 -6.13
N LEU A 8 -3.60 13.49 -6.25
CA LEU A 8 -3.67 14.49 -5.17
C LEU A 8 -5.02 15.20 -5.05
N ASN A 9 -5.79 15.21 -6.14
CA ASN A 9 -7.01 16.04 -6.22
C ASN A 9 -8.23 15.36 -5.59
N ASP A 10 -8.13 14.06 -5.31
CA ASP A 10 -9.25 13.25 -4.81
C ASP A 10 -8.74 12.04 -4.03
N LEU A 11 -8.07 12.30 -2.90
CA LEU A 11 -7.49 11.23 -2.07
C LEU A 11 -8.54 10.31 -1.47
N ASN A 12 -9.74 10.82 -1.22
CA ASN A 12 -10.85 10.09 -0.61
C ASN A 12 -11.80 9.44 -1.62
N SER A 13 -11.54 9.60 -2.93
CA SER A 13 -12.42 9.10 -3.99
C SER A 13 -13.87 9.60 -3.87
N GLU A 14 -14.04 10.89 -3.58
CA GLU A 14 -15.35 11.56 -3.38
C GLU A 14 -15.89 12.18 -4.67
N ARG A 15 -15.04 12.33 -5.70
CA ARG A 15 -15.39 13.03 -6.94
C ARG A 15 -15.82 12.05 -8.03
N GLY A 16 -16.91 12.40 -8.71
CA GLY A 16 -17.43 11.63 -9.83
C GLY A 16 -18.08 10.30 -9.43
N ASN A 17 -18.17 9.37 -10.36
CA ASN A 17 -18.73 8.05 -10.11
C ASN A 17 -17.72 7.17 -9.34
N PHE A 18 -18.13 6.66 -8.20
CA PHE A 18 -17.30 5.79 -7.38
C PHE A 18 -16.96 4.49 -8.13
N ASN A 19 -15.66 4.20 -8.19
CA ASN A 19 -15.13 2.94 -8.70
C ASN A 19 -14.26 2.28 -7.62
N GLY A 20 -14.80 1.26 -6.96
CA GLY A 20 -14.12 0.59 -5.83
C GLY A 20 -12.77 -0.03 -6.20
N THR A 21 -12.63 -0.60 -7.40
CA THR A 21 -11.35 -1.16 -7.86
C THR A 21 -10.28 -0.08 -8.04
N MET A 22 -10.67 1.07 -8.60
CA MET A 22 -9.77 2.20 -8.78
C MET A 22 -9.41 2.82 -7.44
N ALA A 23 -10.38 3.06 -6.56
CA ALA A 23 -10.17 3.58 -5.20
C ALA A 23 -9.21 2.67 -4.41
N TYR A 24 -9.43 1.35 -4.45
CA TYR A 24 -8.52 0.38 -3.84
C TYR A 24 -7.09 0.49 -4.40
N ALA A 25 -6.95 0.53 -5.73
CA ALA A 25 -5.64 0.60 -6.37
C ALA A 25 -4.88 1.90 -6.03
N GLN A 26 -5.60 3.03 -5.94
CA GLN A 26 -5.04 4.31 -5.52
C GLN A 26 -4.65 4.32 -4.03
N ASN A 27 -5.49 3.80 -3.15
CA ASN A 27 -5.16 3.65 -1.72
C ASN A 27 -3.90 2.81 -1.52
N LYS A 28 -3.74 1.72 -2.28
CA LYS A 28 -2.51 0.91 -2.24
C LYS A 28 -1.29 1.68 -2.76
N ARG A 29 -1.44 2.55 -3.76
CA ARG A 29 -0.36 3.45 -4.20
C ARG A 29 0.00 4.46 -3.11
N GLN A 30 -1.00 5.06 -2.47
CA GLN A 30 -0.79 5.99 -1.35
C GLN A 30 -0.01 5.34 -0.21
N GLN A 31 -0.34 4.10 0.18
CA GLN A 31 0.39 3.35 1.22
C GLN A 31 1.86 3.13 0.88
N VAL A 32 2.18 2.82 -0.37
CA VAL A 32 3.58 2.66 -0.82
C VAL A 32 4.32 4.00 -0.73
N VAL A 33 3.75 5.08 -1.29
CA VAL A 33 4.39 6.41 -1.22
C VAL A 33 4.56 6.88 0.23
N MET A 34 3.57 6.64 1.09
CA MET A 34 3.65 6.95 2.51
C MET A 34 4.83 6.21 3.19
N THR A 35 5.00 4.92 2.89
CA THR A 35 6.13 4.13 3.41
C THR A 35 7.47 4.70 2.95
N GLU A 36 7.61 5.04 1.66
CA GLU A 36 8.81 5.67 1.10
C GLU A 36 9.12 7.01 1.78
N GLN A 37 8.09 7.84 2.02
CA GLN A 37 8.26 9.16 2.65
C GLN A 37 8.59 9.05 4.16
N TYR A 38 7.98 8.13 4.87
CA TYR A 38 8.30 7.90 6.28
C TYR A 38 9.73 7.34 6.46
N ALA A 39 10.21 6.51 5.55
CA ALA A 39 11.58 6.06 5.56
C ALA A 39 12.61 7.20 5.43
N ILE A 40 12.25 8.26 4.70
CA ILE A 40 13.07 9.48 4.56
C ILE A 40 12.95 10.35 5.83
N GLN A 41 11.72 10.51 6.34
CA GLN A 41 11.43 11.41 7.47
C GLN A 41 11.90 10.84 8.82
N TYR A 42 11.84 9.53 8.98
CA TYR A 42 12.18 8.81 10.21
C TYR A 42 13.21 7.70 9.93
N PRO A 43 14.47 8.05 9.61
CA PRO A 43 15.48 7.10 9.18
C PRO A 43 15.88 6.08 10.24
N ASP A 44 15.64 6.36 11.51
CA ASP A 44 15.92 5.46 12.63
C ASP A 44 14.89 4.32 12.76
N ILE A 45 13.80 4.37 11.98
CA ILE A 45 12.77 3.34 11.94
C ILE A 45 12.87 2.63 10.60
N PHE A 46 12.84 1.29 10.61
CA PHE A 46 12.77 0.50 9.39
C PHE A 46 11.34 0.46 8.86
N TRP A 47 11.12 1.11 7.74
CA TRP A 47 9.84 1.17 7.04
C TRP A 47 9.88 0.25 5.82
N ALA A 48 8.87 -0.58 5.69
CA ALA A 48 8.73 -1.45 4.52
C ALA A 48 7.25 -1.66 4.19
N SER A 49 6.97 -1.89 2.95
CA SER A 49 5.65 -2.34 2.48
C SER A 49 5.78 -3.61 1.66
N MET A 50 4.72 -4.42 1.55
CA MET A 50 4.80 -5.69 0.85
C MET A 50 3.50 -6.05 0.14
N HIS A 51 3.59 -6.98 -0.80
CA HIS A 51 2.46 -7.63 -1.44
C HIS A 51 2.45 -9.13 -1.08
N PRO A 52 1.34 -9.66 -0.54
CA PRO A 52 1.28 -11.07 -0.10
C PRO A 52 1.18 -12.08 -1.25
N GLY A 53 1.09 -11.61 -2.50
CA GLY A 53 0.62 -12.43 -3.61
C GLY A 53 -0.92 -12.61 -3.53
N TRP A 54 -1.43 -13.57 -4.27
CA TRP A 54 -2.83 -13.94 -4.24
C TRP A 54 -3.02 -15.08 -3.24
N ALA A 55 -3.46 -14.75 -2.04
CA ALA A 55 -3.71 -15.72 -0.97
C ALA A 55 -5.21 -16.02 -0.85
N ASP A 56 -5.53 -17.26 -0.54
CA ASP A 56 -6.88 -17.73 -0.32
C ASP A 56 -7.40 -17.21 1.03
N THR A 57 -8.14 -16.11 0.97
CA THR A 57 -8.70 -15.43 2.13
C THR A 57 -10.22 -15.26 1.99
N PRO A 58 -10.97 -15.13 3.10
CA PRO A 58 -12.39 -14.81 3.04
C PRO A 58 -12.68 -13.59 2.16
N ALA A 59 -11.84 -12.56 2.22
CA ALA A 59 -12.00 -11.35 1.40
C ALA A 59 -11.90 -11.64 -0.11
N VAL A 60 -10.97 -12.48 -0.55
CA VAL A 60 -10.87 -12.88 -1.96
C VAL A 60 -12.09 -13.67 -2.40
N ARG A 61 -12.53 -14.62 -1.58
CA ARG A 61 -13.70 -15.46 -1.88
C ARG A 61 -14.99 -14.65 -2.00
N THR A 62 -15.19 -13.68 -1.12
CA THR A 62 -16.43 -12.88 -1.09
C THR A 62 -16.42 -11.70 -2.06
N SER A 63 -15.29 -11.00 -2.22
CA SER A 63 -15.23 -9.80 -3.05
C SER A 63 -14.96 -10.09 -4.52
N MET A 64 -14.41 -11.27 -4.86
CA MET A 64 -14.05 -11.66 -6.22
C MET A 64 -14.39 -13.13 -6.50
N PRO A 65 -15.67 -13.54 -6.42
CA PRO A 65 -16.06 -14.96 -6.52
C PRO A 65 -15.67 -15.59 -7.87
N GLU A 66 -15.84 -14.89 -8.97
CA GLU A 66 -15.46 -15.39 -10.30
C GLU A 66 -13.94 -15.59 -10.45
N PHE A 67 -13.15 -14.68 -9.88
CA PHE A 67 -11.70 -14.80 -9.83
C PHE A 67 -11.30 -15.99 -8.96
N TYR A 68 -11.94 -16.13 -7.80
CA TYR A 68 -11.68 -17.24 -6.89
C TYR A 68 -11.93 -18.59 -7.57
N GLU A 69 -13.07 -18.78 -8.23
CA GLU A 69 -13.38 -20.03 -8.92
C GLU A 69 -12.35 -20.39 -10.01
N LYS A 70 -11.78 -19.40 -10.69
CA LYS A 70 -10.75 -19.62 -11.72
C LYS A 70 -9.36 -19.88 -11.15
N MET A 71 -9.08 -19.43 -9.95
CA MET A 71 -7.73 -19.37 -9.38
C MET A 71 -7.54 -20.18 -8.10
N LYS A 72 -8.60 -20.76 -7.52
CA LYS A 72 -8.56 -21.42 -6.20
C LYS A 72 -7.44 -22.44 -6.04
N ASP A 73 -7.13 -23.20 -7.07
CA ASP A 73 -6.06 -24.21 -7.06
C ASP A 73 -4.64 -23.62 -7.23
N LYS A 74 -4.53 -22.30 -7.48
CA LYS A 74 -3.28 -21.58 -7.68
C LYS A 74 -3.05 -20.50 -6.62
N LEU A 75 -4.01 -20.29 -5.73
CA LEU A 75 -3.87 -19.34 -4.64
C LEU A 75 -2.88 -19.87 -3.61
N ARG A 76 -2.18 -18.94 -2.98
CA ARG A 76 -1.32 -19.21 -1.82
C ARG A 76 -2.18 -19.54 -0.60
N THR A 77 -1.64 -20.29 0.34
CA THR A 77 -2.24 -20.37 1.68
C THR A 77 -2.13 -19.03 2.41
N VAL A 78 -2.89 -18.85 3.48
CA VAL A 78 -2.80 -17.63 4.31
C VAL A 78 -1.41 -17.47 4.90
N GLU A 79 -0.78 -18.57 5.34
CA GLU A 79 0.58 -18.61 5.88
C GLU A 79 1.61 -18.18 4.83
N GLN A 80 1.49 -18.67 3.60
CA GLN A 80 2.36 -18.25 2.49
C GLN A 80 2.18 -16.75 2.16
N GLY A 81 0.94 -16.24 2.25
CA GLY A 81 0.66 -14.81 2.09
C GLY A 81 1.27 -13.95 3.21
N ALA A 82 1.30 -14.48 4.43
CA ALA A 82 1.86 -13.79 5.60
C ALA A 82 3.39 -13.87 5.70
N ASP A 83 4.03 -14.77 4.98
CA ASP A 83 5.46 -15.08 5.11
C ASP A 83 6.36 -13.83 5.02
N THR A 84 6.18 -13.02 3.99
CA THR A 84 7.03 -11.83 3.78
C THR A 84 6.86 -10.79 4.88
N ILE A 85 5.64 -10.54 5.39
CA ILE A 85 5.45 -9.54 6.45
C ILE A 85 6.03 -10.03 7.78
N ILE A 86 5.94 -11.32 8.07
CA ILE A 86 6.57 -11.92 9.26
C ILE A 86 8.08 -11.82 9.16
N TRP A 87 8.65 -12.13 7.99
CA TRP A 87 10.09 -12.00 7.76
C TRP A 87 10.55 -10.55 7.93
N LEU A 88 9.84 -9.56 7.39
CA LEU A 88 10.13 -8.13 7.55
C LEU A 88 10.10 -7.70 9.02
N ALA A 89 9.19 -8.26 9.81
CA ALA A 89 9.03 -7.89 11.23
C ALA A 89 10.05 -8.57 12.15
N CYS A 90 10.52 -9.78 11.82
CA CYS A 90 11.26 -10.63 12.76
C CYS A 90 12.69 -10.95 12.33
N SER A 91 13.04 -10.78 11.05
CA SER A 91 14.35 -11.21 10.54
C SER A 91 15.38 -10.09 10.57
N LYS A 92 16.57 -10.40 11.11
CA LYS A 92 17.71 -9.49 11.04
C LYS A 92 18.12 -9.20 9.58
N SER A 93 18.02 -10.19 8.70
CA SER A 93 18.37 -10.03 7.28
C SER A 93 17.45 -9.06 6.54
N ALA A 94 16.25 -8.80 7.05
CA ALA A 94 15.37 -7.76 6.49
C ALA A 94 15.97 -6.36 6.70
N LEU A 95 16.61 -6.12 7.85
CA LEU A 95 17.22 -4.83 8.22
C LEU A 95 18.50 -4.50 7.43
N GLU A 96 19.09 -5.49 6.75
CA GLU A 96 20.25 -5.28 5.87
C GLU A 96 19.86 -4.59 4.55
N ASN A 97 18.58 -4.52 4.25
CA ASN A 97 18.08 -3.87 3.06
C ASN A 97 17.90 -2.35 3.25
N THR A 98 17.81 -1.64 2.13
CA THR A 98 17.50 -0.22 2.11
C THR A 98 16.11 0.04 2.72
N ASN A 99 16.00 1.09 3.52
CA ASN A 99 14.75 1.53 4.12
C ASN A 99 13.75 2.04 3.06
N GLY A 100 12.47 1.84 3.27
CA GLY A 100 11.40 2.35 2.41
C GLY A 100 11.05 1.48 1.19
N LEU A 101 11.61 0.27 1.07
CA LEU A 101 11.37 -0.59 -0.09
C LEU A 101 10.01 -1.32 -0.03
N PHE A 102 9.59 -1.74 -1.21
CA PHE A 102 8.41 -2.59 -1.41
C PHE A 102 8.85 -4.02 -1.73
N TYR A 103 8.26 -4.99 -1.04
CA TYR A 103 8.67 -6.39 -1.10
C TYR A 103 7.60 -7.31 -1.65
N GLN A 104 8.04 -8.35 -2.33
CA GLN A 104 7.27 -9.55 -2.63
C GLN A 104 8.20 -10.76 -2.50
N ASP A 105 7.74 -11.80 -1.81
CA ASP A 105 8.49 -13.06 -1.62
C ASP A 105 9.90 -12.81 -1.03
N ARG A 106 9.97 -11.95 0.00
CA ARG A 106 11.20 -11.51 0.70
C ARG A 106 12.22 -10.80 -0.20
N GLN A 107 11.82 -10.39 -1.40
CA GLN A 107 12.69 -9.66 -2.33
C GLN A 107 12.16 -8.26 -2.59
N PRO A 108 13.05 -7.25 -2.63
CA PRO A 108 12.67 -5.92 -3.09
C PRO A 108 12.20 -5.98 -4.55
N VAL A 109 11.06 -5.37 -4.84
CA VAL A 109 10.50 -5.34 -6.19
C VAL A 109 10.06 -3.92 -6.56
N SER A 110 10.03 -3.63 -7.88
CA SER A 110 9.60 -2.34 -8.38
C SER A 110 8.13 -2.05 -8.05
N THR A 111 7.87 -0.83 -7.61
CA THR A 111 6.51 -0.29 -7.40
C THR A 111 5.89 0.27 -8.68
N HIS A 112 6.60 0.20 -9.80
CA HIS A 112 6.20 0.73 -11.09
C HIS A 112 6.38 -0.31 -12.19
N LEU A 113 5.38 -0.46 -13.05
CA LEU A 113 5.56 -1.24 -14.28
C LEU A 113 6.34 -0.43 -15.33
N PRO A 114 7.11 -1.08 -16.20
CA PRO A 114 7.71 -0.42 -17.34
C PRO A 114 6.65 0.36 -18.13
N PHE A 115 6.98 1.56 -18.55
CA PHE A 115 6.13 2.46 -19.34
C PHE A 115 4.82 2.94 -18.67
N ALA A 116 4.54 2.60 -17.40
CA ALA A 116 3.30 2.97 -16.72
C ALA A 116 3.22 4.46 -16.34
N GLN A 117 4.32 5.21 -16.41
CA GLN A 117 4.41 6.63 -16.02
C GLN A 117 3.79 6.92 -14.63
N SER A 118 3.88 5.95 -13.73
CA SER A 118 3.22 5.99 -12.41
C SER A 118 4.09 6.58 -11.30
N ARG A 119 5.29 7.08 -11.63
CA ARG A 119 6.17 7.75 -10.67
C ARG A 119 5.62 9.10 -10.28
N SER A 120 5.72 9.43 -9.00
CA SER A 120 5.40 10.75 -8.48
C SER A 120 6.67 11.58 -8.35
N THR A 121 6.56 12.90 -8.51
CA THR A 121 7.65 13.82 -8.24
C THR A 121 7.83 14.00 -6.74
N VAL A 122 8.99 14.51 -6.32
CA VAL A 122 9.26 14.85 -4.92
C VAL A 122 8.21 15.83 -4.39
N GLU A 123 7.81 16.81 -5.21
CA GLU A 123 6.81 17.79 -4.83
C GLU A 123 5.41 17.16 -4.65
N GLU A 124 5.01 16.28 -5.55
CA GLU A 124 3.74 15.51 -5.40
C GLU A 124 3.75 14.67 -4.12
N CYS A 125 4.86 14.04 -3.78
CA CYS A 125 4.98 13.28 -2.53
C CYS A 125 4.87 14.19 -1.29
N LYS A 126 5.51 15.34 -1.27
CA LYS A 126 5.39 16.33 -0.18
C LYS A 126 3.95 16.82 -0.01
N GLN A 127 3.29 17.19 -1.10
CA GLN A 127 1.88 17.62 -1.08
C GLN A 127 0.96 16.51 -0.57
N PHE A 128 1.23 15.25 -0.94
CA PHE A 128 0.49 14.10 -0.44
C PHE A 128 0.63 13.97 1.08
N MET A 129 1.86 14.00 1.60
CA MET A 129 2.11 13.89 3.04
C MET A 129 1.46 15.04 3.82
N ALA A 130 1.52 16.27 3.30
CA ALA A 130 0.85 17.42 3.94
C ALA A 130 -0.67 17.24 4.02
N LYS A 131 -1.31 16.71 2.98
CA LYS A 131 -2.74 16.39 2.99
C LYS A 131 -3.09 15.26 3.96
N LEU A 132 -2.25 14.24 4.09
CA LEU A 132 -2.46 13.18 5.09
C LEU A 132 -2.40 13.72 6.51
N ASP A 133 -1.46 14.63 6.79
CA ASP A 133 -1.36 15.29 8.09
C ASP A 133 -2.60 16.14 8.40
N GLU A 134 -3.14 16.83 7.40
CA GLU A 134 -4.39 17.58 7.52
C GLU A 134 -5.57 16.65 7.87
N PHE A 135 -5.76 15.56 7.11
CA PHE A 135 -6.81 14.58 7.39
C PHE A 135 -6.66 13.93 8.77
N SER A 136 -5.44 13.64 9.19
CA SER A 136 -5.16 13.10 10.51
C SER A 136 -5.61 14.05 11.62
N LYS A 137 -5.35 15.37 11.49
CA LYS A 137 -5.77 16.40 12.45
C LYS A 137 -7.28 16.49 12.52
N ILE A 138 -7.98 16.57 11.37
CA ILE A 138 -9.45 16.61 11.30
C ILE A 138 -10.05 15.38 12.02
N ALA A 139 -9.55 14.19 11.74
CA ALA A 139 -10.05 12.97 12.36
C ALA A 139 -9.77 12.90 13.87
N PHE A 140 -8.68 13.50 14.33
CA PHE A 140 -8.31 13.55 15.74
C PHE A 140 -9.18 14.56 16.53
N ASP A 141 -9.45 15.72 15.94
CA ASP A 141 -10.26 16.75 16.54
C ASP A 141 -11.74 16.35 16.62
N ALA A 142 -12.29 15.72 15.58
CA ALA A 142 -13.63 15.16 15.60
C ALA A 142 -13.84 14.09 16.70
N LYS A 143 -12.80 13.36 17.09
CA LYS A 143 -12.86 12.42 18.22
C LYS A 143 -12.87 13.10 19.59
N LYS A 144 -12.36 14.31 19.71
CA LYS A 144 -12.39 15.07 20.98
C LYS A 144 -13.75 15.70 21.24
N GLU A 145 -14.45 16.11 20.18
CA GLU A 145 -15.79 16.72 20.29
C GLU A 145 -16.89 15.70 20.62
N ASN A 146 -16.65 14.41 20.40
CA ASN A 146 -17.60 13.33 20.67
C ASN A 146 -17.33 12.58 21.99
N LYS A 147 -16.51 13.11 22.87
CA LYS A 147 -16.28 12.64 24.25
C LYS A 147 -16.79 13.64 25.28
#